data_035d9afaa8e106807119055cf2113569
#
_entry.id   035d9afaa8e106807119055cf2113569
#
_cell.length_a   1.000
_cell.length_b   1.000
_cell.length_c   1.000
_cell.angle_alpha   90.00
_cell.angle_beta   90.00
_cell.angle_gamma   90.00
#
_symmetry.space_group_name_H-M   'P 1'
#
loop_
_entity.id
_entity.type
_entity.pdbx_description
1 polymer ?
#
loop_
_entity_poly.entity_id
_entity_poly.type
_entity_poly.pdbx_seq_one_letter_code
_entity_poly.pdbx_strand_id
1 'polypeptide(L)'
;PDAVLNERTFSISFLIQNNGWESKQDIILKLTNPDQAFIPVTENTIQIEELTASSSFGTTLDYVVHEDATEGTHFINIDYSQILLSNNVDPMPQTQMNIAIPIEVLNRPEIIIETITPESIFAKSEFSIQATITSNDIDLEDITLEIIAPDIEFRGDTFYKLSSLEKQTPYTISAELITPVENVTTEYTIPVKVVLTYTDDLGETNTSTQSMPLLLRPKTFMELTNDGGIWIGDFFIAPYVSIGTIVGIPAGTILSLIIRRSQNKKKESSTK
;
A
#
# COMPACT_ATOMS: atom_id res chain seq x y z
N PRO A 1 0.28 16.09 -14.63
CA PRO A 1 0.38 15.11 -13.56
C PRO A 1 -0.04 15.71 -12.22
N ASP A 2 -0.59 14.88 -11.33
CA ASP A 2 -0.98 15.31 -9.98
C ASP A 2 0.25 15.38 -9.06
N ALA A 3 1.24 14.50 -9.28
CA ALA A 3 2.51 14.46 -8.57
C ALA A 3 3.68 14.22 -9.54
N VAL A 4 4.87 14.72 -9.17
CA VAL A 4 6.12 14.57 -9.92
C VAL A 4 7.28 14.38 -8.95
N LEU A 5 8.31 13.64 -9.39
CA LEU A 5 9.53 13.44 -8.61
C LEU A 5 10.56 14.52 -8.93
N ASN A 6 11.45 14.79 -7.95
CA ASN A 6 12.61 15.68 -8.14
C ASN A 6 13.44 15.24 -9.34
N GLU A 7 14.04 16.21 -10.04
CA GLU A 7 14.94 16.03 -11.21
C GLU A 7 14.29 15.33 -12.42
N ARG A 8 12.98 15.02 -12.37
CA ARG A 8 12.27 14.40 -13.49
C ARG A 8 11.58 15.43 -14.37
N THR A 9 11.42 15.06 -15.62
CA THR A 9 10.65 15.84 -16.58
C THR A 9 9.17 15.49 -16.52
N PHE A 10 8.33 16.48 -16.68
CA PHE A 10 6.90 16.30 -16.83
C PHE A 10 6.33 17.27 -17.86
N SER A 11 5.18 16.95 -18.40
CA SER A 11 4.52 17.74 -19.42
C SER A 11 3.17 18.24 -18.96
N ILE A 12 2.84 19.47 -19.28
CA ILE A 12 1.52 20.06 -19.09
C ILE A 12 0.90 20.31 -20.44
N SER A 13 -0.23 19.67 -20.70
CA SER A 13 -1.01 19.86 -21.92
C SER A 13 -2.12 20.88 -21.72
N PHE A 14 -2.22 21.82 -22.62
CA PHE A 14 -3.23 22.88 -22.62
C PHE A 14 -4.17 22.70 -23.80
N LEU A 15 -5.46 22.84 -23.53
CA LEU A 15 -6.49 22.95 -24.56
C LEU A 15 -7.23 24.27 -24.36
N ILE A 16 -7.01 25.23 -25.27
CA ILE A 16 -7.63 26.56 -25.24
C ILE A 16 -8.76 26.54 -26.23
N GLN A 17 -9.98 26.80 -25.77
CA GLN A 17 -11.19 26.79 -26.60
C GLN A 17 -11.83 28.17 -26.70
N ASN A 18 -12.15 28.59 -27.90
CA ASN A 18 -13.00 29.75 -28.11
C ASN A 18 -14.46 29.31 -28.29
N ASN A 19 -15.22 29.33 -27.23
CA ASN A 19 -16.66 28.99 -27.23
C ASN A 19 -17.55 30.16 -27.64
N GLY A 20 -16.94 31.29 -28.04
CA GLY A 20 -17.66 32.48 -28.50
C GLY A 20 -18.00 32.44 -29.99
N TRP A 21 -18.77 33.43 -30.44
CA TRP A 21 -19.22 33.60 -31.80
C TRP A 21 -18.23 34.40 -32.66
N GLU A 22 -17.24 35.06 -32.03
CA GLU A 22 -16.26 35.91 -32.66
C GLU A 22 -14.86 35.34 -32.53
N SER A 23 -14.00 35.56 -33.51
CA SER A 23 -12.57 35.24 -33.45
C SER A 23 -11.91 36.05 -32.32
N LYS A 24 -10.95 35.45 -31.65
CA LYS A 24 -10.09 36.08 -30.64
C LYS A 24 -8.69 36.24 -31.23
N GLN A 25 -8.08 37.42 -31.03
CA GLN A 25 -6.76 37.72 -31.57
C GLN A 25 -5.78 38.04 -30.44
N ASP A 26 -4.49 37.87 -30.73
CA ASP A 26 -3.38 38.20 -29.82
C ASP A 26 -3.55 37.63 -28.41
N ILE A 27 -3.89 36.33 -28.32
CA ILE A 27 -3.98 35.64 -27.06
C ILE A 27 -2.57 35.31 -26.59
N ILE A 28 -2.25 35.72 -25.37
CA ILE A 28 -0.98 35.41 -24.71
C ILE A 28 -1.25 34.71 -23.40
N LEU A 29 -0.67 33.55 -23.23
CA LEU A 29 -0.58 32.83 -21.95
C LEU A 29 0.87 32.85 -21.50
N LYS A 30 1.10 33.47 -20.34
CA LYS A 30 2.41 33.50 -19.71
C LYS A 30 2.39 32.59 -18.48
N LEU A 31 3.27 31.60 -18.47
CA LEU A 31 3.42 30.71 -17.34
C LEU A 31 4.52 31.21 -16.43
N THR A 32 4.25 31.23 -15.15
CA THR A 32 5.20 31.65 -14.10
C THR A 32 5.22 30.64 -12.98
N ASN A 33 6.38 30.45 -12.40
CA ASN A 33 6.64 29.52 -11.30
C ASN A 33 7.26 30.34 -10.16
N PRO A 34 6.43 30.79 -9.18
CA PRO A 34 6.83 31.78 -8.18
C PRO A 34 7.95 31.27 -7.24
N ASP A 35 7.95 30.00 -6.95
CA ASP A 35 8.91 29.35 -6.03
C ASP A 35 10.09 28.69 -6.72
N GLN A 36 10.19 28.79 -8.06
CA GLN A 36 11.25 28.26 -8.89
C GLN A 36 11.45 26.73 -8.80
N ALA A 37 10.42 26.02 -8.34
CA ALA A 37 10.46 24.56 -8.24
C ALA A 37 10.53 23.84 -9.59
N PHE A 38 10.12 24.53 -10.68
CA PHE A 38 10.06 23.96 -12.02
C PHE A 38 10.88 24.77 -13.02
N ILE A 39 11.73 24.10 -13.76
CA ILE A 39 12.55 24.69 -14.83
C ILE A 39 11.87 24.39 -16.17
N PRO A 40 11.46 25.41 -16.93
CA PRO A 40 10.87 25.17 -18.24
C PRO A 40 11.94 24.68 -19.22
N VAL A 41 11.61 23.64 -19.98
CA VAL A 41 12.44 23.12 -21.08
C VAL A 41 12.19 23.92 -22.37
N THR A 42 10.97 24.46 -22.50
CA THR A 42 10.53 25.27 -23.66
C THR A 42 10.20 26.69 -23.20
N GLU A 43 9.80 27.55 -24.16
CA GLU A 43 9.38 28.91 -23.81
C GLU A 43 8.14 28.91 -22.89
N ASN A 44 8.15 29.76 -21.88
CA ASN A 44 7.05 29.91 -20.89
C ASN A 44 5.87 30.71 -21.42
N THR A 45 5.85 31.06 -22.69
CA THR A 45 4.84 31.92 -23.28
C THR A 45 4.23 31.25 -24.48
N ILE A 46 2.92 31.10 -24.49
CA ILE A 46 2.13 30.62 -25.62
C ILE A 46 1.49 31.84 -26.26
N GLN A 47 1.76 32.07 -27.56
CA GLN A 47 1.15 33.12 -28.33
C GLN A 47 0.27 32.52 -29.43
N ILE A 48 -0.98 32.97 -29.48
CA ILE A 48 -1.94 32.56 -30.51
C ILE A 48 -2.41 33.81 -31.21
N GLU A 49 -1.99 33.98 -32.48
CA GLU A 49 -2.34 35.14 -33.27
C GLU A 49 -3.85 35.25 -33.47
N GLU A 50 -4.51 34.18 -33.82
CA GLU A 50 -5.95 34.15 -34.00
C GLU A 50 -6.53 32.78 -33.57
N LEU A 51 -7.61 32.81 -32.78
CA LEU A 51 -8.42 31.64 -32.44
C LEU A 51 -9.86 31.90 -32.94
N THR A 52 -10.21 31.27 -34.05
CA THR A 52 -11.50 31.46 -34.73
C THR A 52 -12.66 31.01 -33.82
N ALA A 53 -13.87 31.50 -34.13
CA ALA A 53 -15.08 31.12 -33.40
C ALA A 53 -15.27 29.61 -33.39
N SER A 54 -15.63 29.05 -32.23
CA SER A 54 -15.87 27.60 -32.02
C SER A 54 -14.67 26.70 -32.34
N SER A 55 -13.44 27.22 -32.32
CA SER A 55 -12.21 26.47 -32.54
C SER A 55 -11.45 26.23 -31.22
N SER A 56 -10.44 25.35 -31.29
CA SER A 56 -9.54 25.05 -30.19
C SER A 56 -8.09 25.03 -30.64
N PHE A 57 -7.19 25.37 -29.73
CA PHE A 57 -5.74 25.28 -29.86
C PHE A 57 -5.18 24.39 -28.76
N GLY A 58 -4.39 23.37 -29.12
CA GLY A 58 -3.74 22.47 -28.21
C GLY A 58 -2.23 22.63 -28.23
N THR A 59 -1.58 22.63 -27.08
CA THR A 59 -0.12 22.66 -26.96
C THR A 59 0.32 21.97 -25.69
N THR A 60 1.58 21.55 -25.66
CA THR A 60 2.20 20.90 -24.48
C THR A 60 3.50 21.64 -24.16
N LEU A 61 3.73 21.88 -22.88
CA LEU A 61 4.95 22.46 -22.36
C LEU A 61 5.62 21.48 -21.41
N ASP A 62 6.94 21.35 -21.55
CA ASP A 62 7.75 20.45 -20.75
C ASP A 62 8.52 21.22 -19.68
N TYR A 63 8.58 20.66 -18.50
CA TYR A 63 9.28 21.16 -17.32
C TYR A 63 10.16 20.09 -16.72
N VAL A 64 11.22 20.52 -16.04
CA VAL A 64 12.03 19.68 -15.15
C VAL A 64 11.80 20.16 -13.73
N VAL A 65 11.63 19.26 -12.79
CA VAL A 65 11.62 19.60 -11.36
C VAL A 65 13.03 19.97 -10.93
N HIS A 66 13.19 21.13 -10.26
CA HIS A 66 14.50 21.58 -9.79
C HIS A 66 15.06 20.63 -8.72
N GLU A 67 16.38 20.38 -8.71
CA GLU A 67 17.03 19.50 -7.72
C GLU A 67 16.80 19.92 -6.27
N ASP A 68 16.73 21.24 -6.02
CA ASP A 68 16.49 21.83 -4.71
C ASP A 68 14.97 22.04 -4.40
N ALA A 69 14.05 21.57 -5.25
CA ALA A 69 12.63 21.71 -5.00
C ALA A 69 12.26 20.93 -3.73
N THR A 70 11.58 21.61 -2.80
CA THR A 70 11.14 20.99 -1.55
C THR A 70 9.92 20.11 -1.79
N GLU A 71 9.80 19.03 -1.02
CA GLU A 71 8.59 18.20 -1.04
C GLU A 71 7.36 19.01 -0.66
N GLY A 72 6.28 18.81 -1.41
CA GLY A 72 4.99 19.48 -1.18
C GLY A 72 4.36 20.06 -2.44
N THR A 73 3.32 20.84 -2.25
CA THR A 73 2.55 21.44 -3.34
C THR A 73 3.18 22.73 -3.82
N HIS A 74 3.56 22.76 -5.09
CA HIS A 74 4.05 23.93 -5.82
C HIS A 74 3.05 24.35 -6.89
N PHE A 75 3.14 25.61 -7.35
CA PHE A 75 2.17 26.15 -8.28
C PHE A 75 2.82 26.65 -9.57
N ILE A 76 2.21 26.30 -10.71
CA ILE A 76 2.44 26.99 -11.97
C ILE A 76 1.26 27.92 -12.20
N ASN A 77 1.53 29.21 -12.23
CA ASN A 77 0.53 30.24 -12.50
C ASN A 77 0.48 30.53 -13.99
N ILE A 78 -0.72 30.59 -14.53
CA ILE A 78 -1.00 30.97 -15.90
C ILE A 78 -1.65 32.32 -15.91
N ASP A 79 -0.96 33.31 -16.46
CA ASP A 79 -1.50 34.63 -16.71
C ASP A 79 -2.02 34.68 -18.15
N TYR A 80 -3.33 34.67 -18.29
CA TYR A 80 -4.00 34.85 -19.58
C TYR A 80 -4.24 36.30 -19.83
N SER A 81 -3.84 36.79 -21.04
CA SER A 81 -4.18 38.11 -21.52
C SER A 81 -4.66 38.03 -22.99
N GLN A 82 -5.62 38.88 -23.31
CA GLN A 82 -6.18 38.99 -24.65
C GLN A 82 -6.33 40.45 -25.00
N ILE A 83 -5.92 40.83 -26.23
CA ILE A 83 -6.17 42.15 -26.80
C ILE A 83 -7.51 42.11 -27.48
N LEU A 84 -8.45 42.93 -27.02
CA LEU A 84 -9.73 43.14 -27.70
C LEU A 84 -9.55 44.26 -28.74
N LEU A 85 -9.56 43.88 -30.00
CA LEU A 85 -9.58 44.88 -31.09
C LEU A 85 -10.98 45.52 -31.11
N SER A 86 -11.09 46.72 -30.58
CA SER A 86 -12.27 47.58 -30.80
C SER A 86 -12.06 48.39 -32.07
N ASN A 87 -13.09 48.44 -32.91
CA ASN A 87 -13.09 49.30 -34.12
C ASN A 87 -13.13 50.82 -33.75
N ASN A 88 -13.09 51.17 -32.47
CA ASN A 88 -13.03 52.54 -31.94
C ASN A 88 -11.75 52.71 -31.11
N VAL A 89 -10.90 53.51 -31.60
CA VAL A 89 -9.71 54.29 -31.21
C VAL A 89 -9.07 54.15 -29.81
N ASP A 90 -9.68 53.51 -28.83
CA ASP A 90 -9.08 53.27 -27.51
C ASP A 90 -8.88 51.77 -27.27
N PRO A 91 -7.67 51.31 -26.84
CA PRO A 91 -7.45 49.94 -26.44
C PRO A 91 -8.35 49.61 -25.26
N MET A 92 -9.32 48.73 -25.47
CA MET A 92 -10.16 48.24 -24.39
C MET A 92 -9.31 47.48 -23.37
N PRO A 93 -9.72 47.48 -22.09
CA PRO A 93 -8.98 46.80 -21.03
C PRO A 93 -8.79 45.32 -21.40
N GLN A 94 -7.54 44.82 -21.26
CA GLN A 94 -7.19 43.44 -21.43
C GLN A 94 -8.02 42.61 -20.42
N THR A 95 -8.65 41.56 -20.89
CA THR A 95 -9.18 40.54 -20.00
C THR A 95 -8.00 39.80 -19.39
N GLN A 96 -7.78 39.92 -18.09
CA GLN A 96 -6.74 39.19 -17.38
C GLN A 96 -7.40 38.10 -16.53
N MET A 97 -6.86 36.90 -16.62
CA MET A 97 -7.26 35.79 -15.81
C MET A 97 -5.99 35.10 -15.30
N ASN A 98 -5.96 34.80 -14.02
CA ASN A 98 -4.89 34.03 -13.42
C ASN A 98 -5.45 32.66 -13.00
N ILE A 99 -4.75 31.58 -13.40
CA ILE A 99 -5.08 30.20 -13.04
C ILE A 99 -3.84 29.59 -12.39
N ALA A 100 -3.98 29.05 -11.20
CA ALA A 100 -2.92 28.32 -10.52
C ALA A 100 -3.14 26.82 -10.67
N ILE A 101 -2.12 26.13 -11.18
CA ILE A 101 -2.10 24.66 -11.31
C ILE A 101 -1.25 24.13 -10.15
N PRO A 102 -1.84 23.41 -9.18
CA PRO A 102 -1.09 22.75 -8.12
C PRO A 102 -0.41 21.48 -8.69
N ILE A 103 0.84 21.27 -8.32
CA ILE A 103 1.63 20.09 -8.65
C ILE A 103 2.34 19.67 -7.37
N GLU A 104 2.20 18.43 -6.97
CA GLU A 104 2.89 17.87 -5.82
C GLU A 104 4.28 17.40 -6.21
N VAL A 105 5.30 17.87 -5.50
CA VAL A 105 6.70 17.42 -5.67
C VAL A 105 7.01 16.39 -4.60
N LEU A 106 7.53 15.25 -5.04
CA LEU A 106 7.96 14.15 -4.18
C LEU A 106 9.48 14.01 -4.26
N ASN A 107 10.13 13.83 -3.11
CA ASN A 107 11.58 13.62 -3.05
C ASN A 107 11.98 12.17 -3.32
N ARG A 108 11.04 11.24 -3.17
CA ARG A 108 11.27 9.80 -3.35
C ARG A 108 10.09 9.16 -4.06
N PRO A 109 10.35 8.11 -4.87
CA PRO A 109 9.26 7.35 -5.48
C PRO A 109 8.39 6.67 -4.40
N GLU A 110 7.10 6.62 -4.65
CA GLU A 110 6.16 5.90 -3.79
C GLU A 110 6.28 4.40 -4.03
N ILE A 111 6.86 3.71 -3.06
CA ILE A 111 6.98 2.25 -3.05
C ILE A 111 6.02 1.68 -2.01
N ILE A 112 5.08 0.89 -2.47
CA ILE A 112 4.13 0.19 -1.61
C ILE A 112 4.65 -1.23 -1.36
N ILE A 113 4.80 -1.60 -0.08
CA ILE A 113 5.12 -2.95 0.35
C ILE A 113 3.92 -3.47 1.15
N GLU A 114 3.11 -4.30 0.52
CA GLU A 114 1.99 -4.97 1.18
C GLU A 114 2.45 -6.32 1.71
N THR A 115 2.06 -6.66 2.93
CA THR A 115 2.46 -7.91 3.56
C THR A 115 1.25 -8.67 4.08
N ILE A 116 1.24 -9.98 3.82
CA ILE A 116 0.23 -10.89 4.34
C ILE A 116 0.93 -11.85 5.30
N THR A 117 0.51 -11.81 6.55
CA THR A 117 1.00 -12.67 7.62
C THR A 117 -0.17 -13.35 8.34
N PRO A 118 0.04 -14.51 8.98
CA PRO A 118 -0.96 -15.07 9.88
C PRO A 118 -1.20 -14.13 11.07
N GLU A 119 -2.42 -14.10 11.60
CA GLU A 119 -2.77 -13.30 12.80
C GLU A 119 -1.94 -13.69 14.02
N SER A 120 -1.60 -14.99 14.14
CA SER A 120 -0.75 -15.50 15.18
C SER A 120 -0.04 -16.78 14.73
N ILE A 121 1.14 -17.01 15.32
CA ILE A 121 1.93 -18.23 15.15
C ILE A 121 2.10 -18.96 16.48
N PHE A 122 2.47 -20.23 16.40
CA PHE A 122 2.60 -21.12 17.55
C PHE A 122 4.00 -21.75 17.61
N ALA A 123 4.36 -22.32 18.76
CA ALA A 123 5.56 -23.11 18.89
C ALA A 123 5.59 -24.24 17.84
N LYS A 124 6.75 -24.47 17.23
CA LYS A 124 6.98 -25.53 16.20
C LYS A 124 5.96 -25.51 15.04
N SER A 125 5.39 -24.35 14.72
CA SER A 125 4.47 -24.23 13.60
C SER A 125 5.18 -23.73 12.36
N GLU A 126 4.74 -24.25 11.21
CA GLU A 126 5.11 -23.75 9.88
C GLU A 126 4.08 -22.73 9.46
N PHE A 127 4.54 -21.67 8.83
CA PHE A 127 3.69 -20.60 8.31
C PHE A 127 4.37 -19.92 7.13
N SER A 128 3.61 -19.19 6.35
CA SER A 128 4.13 -18.40 5.22
C SER A 128 3.88 -16.91 5.43
N ILE A 129 4.80 -16.11 4.92
CA ILE A 129 4.66 -14.66 4.80
C ILE A 129 4.71 -14.34 3.31
N GLN A 130 3.78 -13.53 2.84
CA GLN A 130 3.81 -12.99 1.50
C GLN A 130 4.11 -11.50 1.57
N ALA A 131 4.97 -11.03 0.68
CA ALA A 131 5.22 -9.61 0.48
C ALA A 131 5.02 -9.26 -1.00
N THR A 132 4.19 -8.26 -1.25
CA THR A 132 3.94 -7.71 -2.59
C THR A 132 4.50 -6.30 -2.65
N ILE A 133 5.30 -6.03 -3.67
CA ILE A 133 5.93 -4.74 -3.92
C ILE A 133 5.31 -4.15 -5.17
N THR A 134 5.00 -2.88 -5.11
CA THR A 134 4.54 -2.08 -6.25
C THR A 134 5.22 -0.72 -6.22
N SER A 135 5.81 -0.31 -7.34
CA SER A 135 6.27 1.06 -7.55
C SER A 135 5.19 1.82 -8.31
N ASN A 136 4.77 2.98 -7.80
CA ASN A 136 3.70 3.75 -8.43
C ASN A 136 4.21 4.69 -9.53
N ASP A 137 5.44 5.21 -9.39
CA ASP A 137 5.89 6.37 -10.15
C ASP A 137 6.94 6.04 -11.21
N ILE A 138 7.84 5.11 -10.91
CA ILE A 138 9.01 4.79 -11.75
C ILE A 138 9.22 3.29 -11.90
N ASP A 139 9.96 2.90 -12.93
CA ASP A 139 10.51 1.57 -13.05
C ASP A 139 11.69 1.42 -12.07
N LEU A 140 11.84 0.24 -11.46
CA LEU A 140 12.93 -0.08 -10.56
C LEU A 140 13.88 -1.06 -11.23
N GLU A 141 15.18 -0.91 -10.94
CA GLU A 141 16.25 -1.82 -11.41
C GLU A 141 17.04 -2.40 -10.24
N ASP A 142 17.76 -3.49 -10.48
CA ASP A 142 18.64 -4.16 -9.51
C ASP A 142 18.00 -4.38 -8.13
N ILE A 143 16.79 -4.88 -8.12
CA ILE A 143 15.96 -5.02 -6.92
C ILE A 143 16.45 -6.20 -6.10
N THR A 144 16.65 -5.95 -4.80
CA THR A 144 16.87 -6.99 -3.81
C THR A 144 15.82 -6.89 -2.71
N LEU A 145 15.28 -8.02 -2.32
CA LEU A 145 14.29 -8.13 -1.29
C LEU A 145 14.77 -9.11 -0.23
N GLU A 146 14.82 -8.66 1.02
CA GLU A 146 15.24 -9.47 2.15
C GLU A 146 14.16 -9.49 3.22
N ILE A 147 13.80 -10.70 3.69
CA ILE A 147 12.91 -10.88 4.84
C ILE A 147 13.78 -11.19 6.05
N ILE A 148 13.67 -10.35 7.07
CA ILE A 148 14.40 -10.47 8.33
C ILE A 148 13.40 -10.76 9.45
N ALA A 149 13.52 -11.93 10.07
CA ALA A 149 12.70 -12.31 11.21
C ALA A 149 13.61 -12.90 12.29
N PRO A 150 13.96 -12.13 13.34
CA PRO A 150 14.77 -12.63 14.45
C PRO A 150 14.03 -13.76 15.18
N ASP A 151 14.79 -14.74 15.63
CA ASP A 151 14.25 -15.90 16.37
C ASP A 151 13.27 -16.80 15.58
N ILE A 152 13.29 -16.73 14.26
CA ILE A 152 12.51 -17.59 13.34
C ILE A 152 13.46 -18.25 12.34
N GLU A 153 13.24 -19.53 12.07
CA GLU A 153 13.99 -20.26 11.05
C GLU A 153 13.28 -20.20 9.70
N PHE A 154 14.04 -19.98 8.65
CA PHE A 154 13.54 -20.00 7.27
C PHE A 154 13.73 -21.38 6.67
N ARG A 155 12.72 -21.87 5.92
CA ARG A 155 12.79 -23.11 5.15
C ARG A 155 13.12 -22.89 3.68
N GLY A 156 13.14 -21.66 3.22
CA GLY A 156 13.41 -21.26 1.85
C GLY A 156 14.33 -20.07 1.79
N ASP A 157 14.34 -19.43 0.65
CA ASP A 157 15.12 -18.24 0.42
C ASP A 157 14.56 -17.06 1.24
N THR A 158 15.46 -16.32 1.85
CA THR A 158 15.15 -15.05 2.54
C THR A 158 15.49 -13.83 1.71
N PHE A 159 16.20 -14.08 0.61
CA PHE A 159 16.77 -13.07 -0.24
C PHE A 159 16.38 -13.32 -1.69
N TYR A 160 15.72 -12.37 -2.30
CA TYR A 160 15.20 -12.43 -3.65
C TYR A 160 15.83 -11.34 -4.49
N LYS A 161 16.20 -11.66 -5.73
CA LYS A 161 16.73 -10.71 -6.70
C LYS A 161 15.83 -10.64 -7.92
N LEU A 162 15.57 -9.42 -8.37
CA LEU A 162 14.86 -9.15 -9.60
C LEU A 162 15.65 -8.09 -10.39
N SER A 163 15.82 -8.28 -11.68
CA SER A 163 16.59 -7.35 -12.52
C SER A 163 15.85 -6.02 -12.74
N SER A 164 14.53 -6.08 -12.88
CA SER A 164 13.69 -4.91 -13.07
C SER A 164 12.25 -5.17 -12.64
N LEU A 165 11.55 -4.10 -12.25
CA LEU A 165 10.12 -4.09 -11.96
C LEU A 165 9.51 -2.85 -12.63
N GLU A 166 8.62 -3.07 -13.58
CA GLU A 166 7.90 -1.99 -14.25
C GLU A 166 6.94 -1.29 -13.27
N LYS A 167 6.80 0.00 -13.42
CA LYS A 167 5.86 0.80 -12.60
C LYS A 167 4.44 0.22 -12.67
N GLN A 168 3.72 0.34 -11.56
CA GLN A 168 2.35 -0.16 -11.38
C GLN A 168 2.19 -1.67 -11.60
N THR A 169 3.29 -2.43 -11.66
CA THR A 169 3.27 -3.89 -11.77
C THR A 169 3.59 -4.50 -10.41
N PRO A 170 2.68 -5.26 -9.80
CA PRO A 170 2.94 -5.89 -8.51
C PRO A 170 3.86 -7.11 -8.67
N TYR A 171 4.83 -7.25 -7.77
CA TYR A 171 5.68 -8.42 -7.66
C TYR A 171 5.53 -9.04 -6.27
N THR A 172 5.12 -10.32 -6.21
CA THR A 172 4.85 -11.02 -4.96
C THR A 172 5.87 -12.12 -4.71
N ILE A 173 6.42 -12.14 -3.51
CA ILE A 173 7.25 -13.21 -2.99
C ILE A 173 6.56 -13.92 -1.83
N SER A 174 6.92 -15.17 -1.58
CA SER A 174 6.42 -15.96 -0.46
C SER A 174 7.59 -16.65 0.22
N ALA A 175 7.74 -16.43 1.52
CA ALA A 175 8.73 -17.11 2.35
C ALA A 175 8.05 -18.10 3.30
N GLU A 176 8.60 -19.30 3.41
CA GLU A 176 8.18 -20.31 4.36
C GLU A 176 9.08 -20.26 5.60
N LEU A 177 8.46 -20.21 6.76
CA LEU A 177 9.11 -20.03 8.04
C LEU A 177 8.65 -21.10 9.04
N ILE A 178 9.50 -21.37 10.02
CA ILE A 178 9.17 -22.24 11.16
C ILE A 178 9.56 -21.58 12.45
N THR A 179 8.71 -21.70 13.45
CA THR A 179 9.00 -21.22 14.80
C THR A 179 9.86 -22.24 15.53
N PRO A 180 11.13 -21.96 15.87
CA PRO A 180 12.05 -22.93 16.49
C PRO A 180 11.73 -23.16 17.98
N VAL A 181 10.95 -22.28 18.60
CA VAL A 181 10.63 -22.29 20.02
C VAL A 181 9.84 -23.54 20.41
N GLU A 182 10.36 -24.33 21.36
CA GLU A 182 9.73 -25.58 21.80
C GLU A 182 8.47 -25.36 22.62
N ASN A 183 8.46 -24.36 23.51
CA ASN A 183 7.35 -24.05 24.41
C ASN A 183 7.12 -22.54 24.50
N VAL A 184 5.91 -22.11 24.19
CA VAL A 184 5.44 -20.74 24.38
C VAL A 184 4.45 -20.72 25.53
N THR A 185 4.80 -20.08 26.62
CA THR A 185 3.95 -19.98 27.85
C THR A 185 3.23 -18.64 27.94
N THR A 186 3.80 -17.61 27.31
CA THR A 186 3.23 -16.25 27.26
C THR A 186 3.29 -15.76 25.83
N GLU A 187 2.34 -14.92 25.45
CA GLU A 187 2.36 -14.28 24.16
C GLU A 187 3.42 -13.16 24.10
N TYR A 188 4.08 -13.04 22.96
CA TYR A 188 4.99 -11.95 22.66
C TYR A 188 5.05 -11.70 21.15
N THR A 189 5.52 -10.51 20.77
CA THR A 189 5.58 -10.08 19.39
C THR A 189 7.00 -10.19 18.84
N ILE A 190 7.12 -10.79 17.66
CA ILE A 190 8.37 -10.87 16.91
C ILE A 190 8.29 -9.82 15.80
N PRO A 191 9.26 -8.88 15.70
CA PRO A 191 9.31 -7.95 14.59
C PRO A 191 9.81 -8.65 13.32
N VAL A 192 8.99 -8.70 12.29
CA VAL A 192 9.41 -9.12 10.95
C VAL A 192 9.61 -7.89 10.10
N LYS A 193 10.71 -7.84 9.36
CA LYS A 193 11.03 -6.74 8.46
C LYS A 193 11.16 -7.26 7.04
N VAL A 194 10.59 -6.53 6.10
CA VAL A 194 10.85 -6.67 4.67
C VAL A 194 11.69 -5.49 4.26
N VAL A 195 12.90 -5.74 3.80
CA VAL A 195 13.85 -4.72 3.35
C VAL A 195 13.95 -4.82 1.83
N LEU A 196 13.61 -3.76 1.15
CA LEU A 196 13.70 -3.59 -0.28
C LEU A 196 14.85 -2.64 -0.58
N THR A 197 15.82 -3.07 -1.39
CA THR A 197 16.84 -2.19 -1.97
C THR A 197 16.69 -2.22 -3.48
N TYR A 198 16.73 -1.07 -4.13
CA TYR A 198 16.52 -0.92 -5.56
C TYR A 198 17.34 0.24 -6.11
N THR A 199 17.58 0.23 -7.40
CA THR A 199 18.13 1.35 -8.16
C THR A 199 16.99 2.05 -8.89
N ASP A 200 16.91 3.36 -8.75
CA ASP A 200 15.90 4.18 -9.41
C ASP A 200 16.30 4.55 -10.86
N ASP A 201 15.43 5.30 -11.54
CA ASP A 201 15.62 5.74 -12.93
C ASP A 201 16.72 6.81 -13.13
N LEU A 202 17.27 7.39 -12.03
CA LEU A 202 18.49 8.22 -12.04
C LEU A 202 19.77 7.41 -11.79
N GLY A 203 19.65 6.12 -11.46
CA GLY A 203 20.77 5.24 -11.13
C GLY A 203 21.20 5.33 -9.65
N GLU A 204 20.34 5.90 -8.78
CA GLU A 204 20.60 5.97 -7.35
C GLU A 204 20.07 4.74 -6.63
N THR A 205 20.86 4.23 -5.67
CA THR A 205 20.45 3.09 -4.86
C THR A 205 19.68 3.56 -3.63
N ASN A 206 18.45 3.11 -3.51
CA ASN A 206 17.54 3.45 -2.43
C ASN A 206 17.14 2.22 -1.62
N THR A 207 16.72 2.43 -0.36
CA THR A 207 16.23 1.35 0.51
C THR A 207 14.92 1.75 1.16
N SER A 208 13.93 0.85 1.06
CA SER A 208 12.64 0.96 1.75
C SER A 208 12.47 -0.22 2.72
N THR A 209 11.90 0.03 3.89
CA THR A 209 11.72 -1.02 4.91
C THR A 209 10.31 -0.99 5.46
N GLN A 210 9.62 -2.13 5.38
CA GLN A 210 8.33 -2.36 6.03
C GLN A 210 8.53 -3.28 7.24
N SER A 211 8.01 -2.86 8.40
CA SER A 211 8.07 -3.64 9.64
C SER A 211 6.66 -4.08 10.04
N MET A 212 6.50 -5.35 10.39
CA MET A 212 5.23 -5.88 10.83
C MET A 212 5.40 -6.69 12.11
N PRO A 213 4.48 -6.61 13.07
CA PRO A 213 4.47 -7.43 14.26
C PRO A 213 3.86 -8.81 13.94
N LEU A 214 4.54 -9.87 14.35
CA LEU A 214 4.04 -11.24 14.26
C LEU A 214 3.80 -11.74 15.68
N LEU A 215 2.56 -12.09 16.02
CA LEU A 215 2.18 -12.52 17.37
C LEU A 215 2.48 -14.00 17.56
N LEU A 216 3.44 -14.32 18.43
CA LEU A 216 3.69 -15.69 18.90
C LEU A 216 2.97 -15.92 20.22
N ARG A 217 2.07 -16.91 20.26
CA ARG A 217 1.26 -17.22 21.45
C ARG A 217 1.14 -18.73 21.70
N PRO A 218 0.83 -19.13 22.92
CA PRO A 218 0.49 -20.52 23.19
C PRO A 218 -0.82 -20.89 22.47
N LYS A 219 -0.93 -22.15 22.04
CA LYS A 219 -2.19 -22.70 21.52
C LYS A 219 -3.23 -22.74 22.64
N THR A 220 -4.43 -22.32 22.32
CA THR A 220 -5.58 -22.51 23.21
C THR A 220 -5.95 -23.98 23.32
N PHE A 221 -6.69 -24.34 24.34
CA PHE A 221 -7.17 -25.74 24.55
C PHE A 221 -7.92 -26.25 23.29
N MET A 222 -8.73 -25.43 22.67
CA MET A 222 -9.48 -25.80 21.46
C MET A 222 -8.55 -26.08 20.28
N GLU A 223 -7.52 -25.26 20.08
CA GLU A 223 -6.52 -25.45 19.01
C GLU A 223 -5.66 -26.70 19.24
N LEU A 224 -5.28 -26.99 20.48
CA LEU A 224 -4.58 -28.22 20.84
C LEU A 224 -5.42 -29.46 20.55
N THR A 225 -6.73 -29.40 20.75
CA THR A 225 -7.63 -30.54 20.50
C THR A 225 -7.90 -30.77 19.02
N ASN A 226 -7.80 -29.72 18.18
CA ASN A 226 -8.04 -29.82 16.74
C ASN A 226 -6.82 -30.37 15.96
N ASP A 227 -5.60 -30.01 16.38
CA ASP A 227 -4.38 -30.26 15.57
C ASP A 227 -3.66 -31.59 15.83
N GLY A 228 -3.79 -32.18 16.96
CA GLY A 228 -2.95 -33.37 17.22
C GLY A 228 -3.35 -34.22 18.41
N GLY A 229 -4.40 -33.85 19.14
CA GLY A 229 -4.77 -34.48 20.38
C GLY A 229 -3.93 -33.97 21.60
N ILE A 230 -4.21 -34.52 22.77
CA ILE A 230 -3.59 -34.11 24.03
C ILE A 230 -2.95 -35.32 24.70
N TRP A 231 -1.72 -35.15 25.22
CA TRP A 231 -1.08 -36.07 26.11
C TRP A 231 -1.41 -35.68 27.57
N ILE A 232 -1.99 -36.63 28.32
CA ILE A 232 -2.21 -36.50 29.78
C ILE A 232 -1.42 -37.61 30.45
N GLY A 233 -0.23 -37.28 30.92
CA GLY A 233 0.75 -38.29 31.36
C GLY A 233 1.13 -39.19 30.17
N ASP A 234 0.97 -40.52 30.34
CA ASP A 234 1.27 -41.51 29.30
C ASP A 234 0.10 -41.79 28.34
N PHE A 235 -1.03 -41.06 28.49
CA PHE A 235 -2.21 -41.26 27.65
C PHE A 235 -2.34 -40.20 26.58
N PHE A 236 -2.41 -40.65 25.31
CA PHE A 236 -2.73 -39.83 24.18
C PHE A 236 -4.23 -39.81 23.91
N ILE A 237 -4.82 -38.61 23.89
CA ILE A 237 -6.23 -38.41 23.53
C ILE A 237 -6.30 -37.78 22.14
N ALA A 238 -6.82 -38.53 21.17
CA ALA A 238 -6.96 -38.09 19.80
C ALA A 238 -7.94 -36.90 19.66
N PRO A 239 -7.77 -36.01 18.67
CA PRO A 239 -8.51 -34.74 18.56
C PRO A 239 -10.03 -34.86 18.65
N TYR A 240 -10.60 -35.79 17.91
CA TYR A 240 -12.07 -35.98 17.88
C TYR A 240 -12.64 -36.73 19.10
N VAL A 241 -11.79 -37.41 19.85
CA VAL A 241 -12.17 -38.18 21.04
C VAL A 241 -12.11 -37.31 22.28
N SER A 242 -11.23 -36.31 22.31
CA SER A 242 -10.96 -35.50 23.48
C SER A 242 -12.16 -34.70 23.99
N ILE A 243 -12.89 -34.06 23.10
CA ILE A 243 -14.11 -33.29 23.46
C ILE A 243 -15.21 -34.25 23.93
N GLY A 244 -15.44 -35.34 23.19
CA GLY A 244 -16.41 -36.36 23.54
C GLY A 244 -16.10 -37.05 24.87
N THR A 245 -14.83 -37.30 25.18
CA THR A 245 -14.39 -38.01 26.38
C THR A 245 -14.36 -37.08 27.60
N ILE A 246 -13.88 -35.85 27.48
CA ILE A 246 -13.76 -34.90 28.58
C ILE A 246 -15.15 -34.40 29.05
N VAL A 247 -16.10 -34.23 28.12
CA VAL A 247 -17.46 -33.80 28.43
C VAL A 247 -18.41 -35.00 28.60
N GLY A 248 -18.28 -36.01 27.77
CA GLY A 248 -19.20 -37.15 27.71
C GLY A 248 -19.10 -38.08 28.91
N ILE A 249 -17.90 -38.38 29.46
CA ILE A 249 -17.74 -39.24 30.62
C ILE A 249 -18.32 -38.62 31.90
N PRO A 250 -18.00 -37.38 32.28
CA PRO A 250 -18.63 -36.72 33.42
C PRO A 250 -20.14 -36.58 33.26
N ALA A 251 -20.61 -36.16 32.10
CA ALA A 251 -22.06 -36.01 31.83
C ALA A 251 -22.78 -37.36 31.91
N GLY A 252 -22.22 -38.42 31.33
CA GLY A 252 -22.76 -39.79 31.43
C GLY A 252 -22.79 -40.34 32.83
N THR A 253 -21.75 -40.04 33.61
CA THR A 253 -21.68 -40.44 35.03
C THR A 253 -22.75 -39.75 35.86
N ILE A 254 -22.93 -38.45 35.70
CA ILE A 254 -23.97 -37.65 36.37
C ILE A 254 -25.36 -38.16 35.99
N LEU A 255 -25.62 -38.40 34.70
CA LEU A 255 -26.88 -38.91 34.20
C LEU A 255 -27.20 -40.29 34.76
N SER A 256 -26.22 -41.19 34.83
CA SER A 256 -26.32 -42.53 35.44
C SER A 256 -26.68 -42.47 36.92
N LEU A 257 -26.07 -41.55 37.67
CA LEU A 257 -26.39 -41.34 39.09
C LEU A 257 -27.79 -40.78 39.30
N ILE A 258 -28.27 -39.88 38.44
CA ILE A 258 -29.62 -39.34 38.48
C ILE A 258 -30.65 -40.45 38.20
N ILE A 259 -30.43 -41.29 37.20
CA ILE A 259 -31.30 -42.39 36.85
C ILE A 259 -31.37 -43.43 37.97
N ARG A 260 -30.23 -43.81 38.55
CA ARG A 260 -30.21 -44.73 39.70
C ARG A 260 -30.96 -44.20 40.92
N ARG A 261 -30.80 -42.90 41.26
CA ARG A 261 -31.56 -42.27 42.34
C ARG A 261 -33.07 -42.25 42.07
N SER A 262 -33.46 -41.98 40.83
CA SER A 262 -34.87 -42.00 40.41
C SER A 262 -35.51 -43.40 40.51
N GLN A 263 -34.78 -44.44 40.11
CA GLN A 263 -35.21 -45.82 40.20
C GLN A 263 -35.32 -46.31 41.62
N ASN A 264 -34.39 -45.94 42.54
CA ASN A 264 -34.47 -46.30 43.94
C ASN A 264 -35.69 -45.66 44.67
N LYS A 265 -36.00 -44.39 44.34
CA LYS A 265 -37.20 -43.71 44.86
C LYS A 265 -38.50 -44.38 44.39
N LYS A 266 -38.56 -44.90 43.18
CA LYS A 266 -39.75 -45.66 42.69
C LYS A 266 -39.90 -47.00 43.39
N LYS A 267 -38.81 -47.70 43.76
CA LYS A 267 -38.88 -48.96 44.52
C LYS A 267 -39.38 -48.78 45.96
N GLU A 268 -38.97 -47.68 46.63
CA GLU A 268 -39.46 -47.38 47.99
C GLU A 268 -40.94 -46.96 48.02
N SER A 269 -41.47 -46.36 46.97
CA SER A 269 -42.89 -45.98 46.86
C SER A 269 -43.82 -47.14 46.51
N SER A 270 -43.29 -48.28 46.04
CA SER A 270 -44.04 -49.47 45.62
C SER A 270 -44.12 -50.53 46.74
N THR A 271 -43.51 -50.29 47.89
CA THR A 271 -43.45 -51.23 49.08
C THR A 271 -44.18 -50.68 50.30
N LYS A 272 -45.05 -49.67 50.13
CA LYS A 272 -45.95 -49.16 51.17
C LYS A 272 -47.42 -49.44 50.71
#